data_4fb539113259fd79a8db870a02e7f70f
#
_entry.id   4fb539113259fd79a8db870a02e7f70f
#
_cell.length_a   1.000
_cell.length_b   1.000
_cell.length_c   1.000
_cell.angle_alpha   90.00
_cell.angle_beta   90.00
_cell.angle_gamma   90.00
#
_symmetry.space_group_name_H-M   'P 1'
#
loop_
_entity.id
_entity.type
_entity.pdbx_description
1 polymer ?
#
loop_
_entity_poly.entity_id
_entity_poly.type
_entity_poly.pdbx_seq_one_letter_code
_entity_poly.pdbx_strand_id
1 'polypeptide(L)'
;MNSLIDKYNIPGPRYTSYPTVPFWDETQFSSELWQQSVIKSFNETNDSEGISVYIHLPFCEALCTFCACHKRITKKHSVETPYLETVLKEWDLYVKLFGRTPKIKELHLGGGTPTFFSPENLRILLEGIFSKAEIAENPEFSF
;
A
#
# COMPACT_ATOMS: atom_id res chain seq x y z
N MET A 1 11.79 33.34 -26.74
CA MET A 1 10.77 32.76 -25.81
C MET A 1 11.37 31.51 -25.25
N ASN A 2 11.68 31.47 -23.96
CA ASN A 2 12.11 30.23 -23.34
C ASN A 2 10.94 29.25 -23.39
N SER A 3 11.18 28.03 -23.83
CA SER A 3 10.16 27.02 -23.87
C SER A 3 9.67 26.68 -22.45
N LEU A 4 8.46 26.14 -22.30
CA LEU A 4 8.00 25.66 -21.01
C LEU A 4 8.95 24.60 -20.43
N ILE A 5 9.60 23.84 -21.32
CA ILE A 5 10.61 22.84 -20.95
C ILE A 5 11.80 23.54 -20.27
N ASP A 6 12.36 24.60 -20.88
CA ASP A 6 13.49 25.34 -20.29
C ASP A 6 13.12 25.92 -18.92
N LYS A 7 11.87 26.42 -18.79
CA LYS A 7 11.38 27.00 -17.55
C LYS A 7 11.31 25.98 -16.39
N TYR A 8 10.95 24.74 -16.66
CA TYR A 8 10.73 23.72 -15.65
C TYR A 8 11.85 22.68 -15.57
N ASN A 9 12.83 22.72 -16.47
CA ASN A 9 14.02 21.85 -16.42
C ASN A 9 15.04 22.40 -15.41
N ILE A 10 14.65 22.48 -14.16
CA ILE A 10 15.46 22.93 -13.03
C ILE A 10 15.41 21.88 -11.92
N PRO A 11 16.48 21.72 -11.12
CA PRO A 11 16.43 20.89 -9.94
C PRO A 11 15.31 21.35 -9.02
N GLY A 12 14.45 20.42 -8.63
CA GLY A 12 13.32 20.68 -7.73
C GLY A 12 13.25 19.65 -6.61
N PRO A 13 12.64 19.98 -5.50
CA PRO A 13 12.40 19.01 -4.44
C PRO A 13 11.46 17.91 -4.92
N ARG A 14 11.67 16.71 -4.41
CA ARG A 14 10.77 15.59 -4.67
C ARG A 14 9.54 15.73 -3.77
N TYR A 15 8.40 15.97 -4.36
CA TYR A 15 7.13 16.00 -3.65
C TYR A 15 6.44 14.63 -3.74
N THR A 16 6.20 14.01 -2.61
CA THR A 16 5.49 12.71 -2.51
C THR A 16 4.10 12.87 -1.91
N SER A 17 3.79 14.04 -1.39
CA SER A 17 2.50 14.37 -0.78
C SER A 17 2.26 15.87 -0.79
N TYR A 18 1.02 16.29 -0.61
CA TYR A 18 0.67 17.70 -0.41
C TYR A 18 -0.35 17.81 0.75
N PRO A 19 -0.06 18.59 1.80
CA PRO A 19 1.19 19.29 2.05
C PRO A 19 2.38 18.34 2.15
N THR A 20 3.61 18.88 1.92
CA THR A 20 4.84 18.09 2.04
C THR A 20 5.16 17.80 3.52
N VAL A 21 5.87 16.70 3.79
CA VAL A 21 6.17 16.19 5.14
C VAL A 21 6.60 17.27 6.16
N PRO A 22 7.47 18.25 5.84
CA PRO A 22 7.83 19.31 6.80
C PRO A 22 6.67 20.19 7.28
N PHE A 23 5.54 20.15 6.58
CA PHE A 23 4.35 20.94 6.92
C PHE A 23 3.21 20.08 7.50
N TRP A 24 3.50 18.83 7.86
CA TRP A 24 2.53 18.01 8.55
C TRP A 24 2.43 18.42 10.02
N ASP A 25 1.21 18.54 10.49
CA ASP A 25 0.93 18.80 11.90
C ASP A 25 0.73 17.48 12.65
N GLU A 26 1.79 17.02 13.29
CA GLU A 26 1.76 15.79 14.08
C GLU A 26 1.03 15.96 15.42
N THR A 27 0.80 17.20 15.86
CA THR A 27 0.20 17.47 17.19
C THR A 27 -1.28 17.09 17.26
N GLN A 28 -1.95 17.02 16.11
CA GLN A 28 -3.36 16.66 16.00
C GLN A 28 -3.59 15.19 15.65
N PHE A 29 -2.52 14.41 15.44
CA PHE A 29 -2.67 13.00 15.12
C PHE A 29 -3.03 12.19 16.37
N SER A 30 -4.06 11.34 16.25
CA SER A 30 -4.33 10.25 17.18
C SER A 30 -4.80 9.00 16.43
N SER A 31 -4.60 7.84 17.03
CA SER A 31 -5.07 6.57 16.47
C SER A 31 -6.58 6.57 16.27
N GLU A 32 -7.32 7.23 17.16
CA GLU A 32 -8.78 7.31 17.13
C GLU A 32 -9.25 8.17 15.94
N LEU A 33 -8.64 9.33 15.73
CA LEU A 33 -8.95 10.21 14.60
C LEU A 33 -8.62 9.52 13.26
N TRP A 34 -7.51 8.81 13.21
CA TRP A 34 -7.15 8.01 12.03
C TRP A 34 -8.19 6.91 11.75
N GLN A 35 -8.58 6.14 12.77
CA GLN A 35 -9.60 5.10 12.64
C GLN A 35 -10.95 5.67 12.18
N GLN A 36 -11.37 6.80 12.74
CA GLN A 36 -12.59 7.48 12.32
C GLN A 36 -12.53 7.91 10.85
N SER A 37 -11.40 8.44 10.39
CA SER A 37 -11.18 8.81 9.00
C SER A 37 -11.24 7.61 8.07
N VAL A 38 -10.62 6.50 8.44
CA VAL A 38 -10.65 5.24 7.69
C VAL A 38 -12.07 4.69 7.60
N ILE A 39 -12.80 4.62 8.72
CA ILE A 39 -14.20 4.16 8.74
C ILE A 39 -15.09 5.05 7.88
N LYS A 40 -14.91 6.37 7.97
CA LYS A 40 -15.67 7.33 7.16
C LYS A 40 -15.46 7.09 5.67
N SER A 41 -14.21 7.06 5.23
CA SER A 41 -13.85 6.81 3.82
C SER A 41 -14.40 5.46 3.34
N PHE A 42 -14.24 4.41 4.15
CA PHE A 42 -14.76 3.09 3.84
C PHE A 42 -16.30 3.10 3.64
N ASN A 43 -17.03 3.76 4.52
CA ASN A 43 -18.49 3.84 4.42
C ASN A 43 -18.98 4.66 3.23
N GLU A 44 -18.20 5.63 2.78
CA GLU A 44 -18.51 6.45 1.62
C GLU A 44 -18.32 5.70 0.29
N THR A 45 -17.37 4.76 0.21
CA THR A 45 -16.95 4.17 -1.08
C THR A 45 -17.26 2.70 -1.23
N ASN A 46 -17.28 1.92 -0.14
CA ASN A 46 -17.33 0.46 -0.20
C ASN A 46 -18.50 -0.12 -1.02
N ASP A 47 -19.68 0.46 -0.91
CA ASP A 47 -20.88 -0.07 -1.59
C ASP A 47 -20.96 0.35 -3.06
N SER A 48 -20.43 1.50 -3.41
CA SER A 48 -20.45 2.05 -4.78
C SER A 48 -19.24 1.62 -5.59
N GLU A 49 -18.06 2.07 -5.20
CA GLU A 49 -16.82 1.90 -5.96
C GLU A 49 -15.97 0.73 -5.43
N GLY A 50 -16.08 0.43 -4.14
CA GLY A 50 -15.17 -0.46 -3.43
C GLY A 50 -13.98 0.28 -2.84
N ILE A 51 -12.98 -0.46 -2.39
CA ILE A 51 -11.75 0.05 -1.81
C ILE A 51 -10.53 -0.32 -2.64
N SER A 52 -9.51 0.54 -2.60
CA SER A 52 -8.18 0.25 -3.12
C SER A 52 -7.28 -0.25 -2.00
N VAL A 53 -6.58 -1.35 -2.24
CA VAL A 53 -5.66 -1.96 -1.28
C VAL A 53 -4.25 -1.93 -1.84
N TYR A 54 -3.33 -1.27 -1.15
CA TYR A 54 -1.90 -1.32 -1.42
C TYR A 54 -1.19 -2.16 -0.38
N ILE A 55 -0.47 -3.18 -0.81
CA ILE A 55 0.36 -4.01 0.07
C ILE A 55 1.82 -3.76 -0.24
N HIS A 56 2.54 -3.24 0.74
CA HIS A 56 3.96 -2.97 0.62
C HIS A 56 4.77 -4.24 0.87
N LEU A 57 5.52 -4.70 -0.13
CA LEU A 57 6.42 -5.85 -0.05
C LEU A 57 7.87 -5.36 -0.13
N PRO A 58 8.56 -5.12 1.01
CA PRO A 58 9.77 -4.29 1.06
C PRO A 58 11.05 -5.00 0.63
N PHE A 59 11.05 -6.31 0.37
CA PHE A 59 12.28 -7.06 0.18
C PHE A 59 12.77 -7.04 -1.27
N CYS A 60 14.09 -6.90 -1.43
CA CYS A 60 14.81 -7.02 -2.69
C CYS A 60 16.12 -7.77 -2.46
N GLU A 61 16.60 -8.53 -3.44
CA GLU A 61 17.92 -9.17 -3.36
C GLU A 61 19.07 -8.21 -3.67
N ALA A 62 18.81 -7.18 -4.47
CA ALA A 62 19.79 -6.18 -4.88
C ALA A 62 19.22 -4.78 -4.86
N LEU A 63 20.10 -3.78 -4.66
CA LEU A 63 19.73 -2.37 -4.70
C LEU A 63 19.82 -1.84 -6.13
N CYS A 64 18.71 -1.30 -6.64
CA CYS A 64 18.69 -0.55 -7.89
C CYS A 64 19.41 0.81 -7.75
N THR A 65 20.11 1.24 -8.78
CA THR A 65 20.99 2.42 -8.74
C THR A 65 20.27 3.75 -8.45
N PHE A 66 18.97 3.83 -8.70
CA PHE A 66 18.14 5.04 -8.47
C PHE A 66 16.91 4.77 -7.62
N CYS A 67 16.94 3.70 -6.80
CA CYS A 67 15.80 3.29 -5.98
C CYS A 67 15.56 4.27 -4.84
N ALA A 68 14.33 4.75 -4.73
CA ALA A 68 13.85 5.59 -3.63
C ALA A 68 12.73 4.93 -2.83
N CYS A 69 12.39 3.67 -3.10
CA CYS A 69 11.38 2.93 -2.37
C CYS A 69 11.82 2.64 -0.93
N HIS A 70 10.88 2.52 -0.02
CA HIS A 70 11.13 1.93 1.29
C HIS A 70 11.40 0.42 1.10
N LYS A 71 12.65 -0.01 1.32
CA LYS A 71 13.08 -1.37 1.01
C LYS A 71 14.06 -1.93 2.03
N ARG A 72 14.15 -3.24 2.06
CA ARG A 72 15.16 -4.00 2.80
C ARG A 72 15.86 -4.96 1.86
N ILE A 73 17.17 -4.77 1.71
CA ILE A 73 17.99 -5.66 0.87
C ILE A 73 18.37 -6.90 1.67
N THR A 74 18.00 -8.08 1.16
CA THR A 74 18.33 -9.37 1.76
C THR A 74 18.19 -10.49 0.71
N LYS A 75 19.00 -11.53 0.86
CA LYS A 75 18.88 -12.80 0.11
C LYS A 75 18.26 -13.90 0.96
N LYS A 76 17.84 -13.58 2.19
CA LYS A 76 17.29 -14.57 3.12
C LYS A 76 15.77 -14.63 2.97
N HIS A 77 15.29 -15.64 2.27
CA HIS A 77 13.84 -15.85 2.05
C HIS A 77 13.07 -16.26 3.33
N SER A 78 13.78 -16.64 4.40
CA SER A 78 13.13 -16.88 5.71
C SER A 78 12.41 -15.67 6.31
N VAL A 79 12.61 -14.47 5.75
CA VAL A 79 11.89 -13.25 6.16
C VAL A 79 10.46 -13.20 5.62
N GLU A 80 10.13 -13.98 4.59
CA GLU A 80 8.84 -13.92 3.90
C GLU A 80 7.67 -14.29 4.83
N THR A 81 7.71 -15.49 5.39
CA THR A 81 6.59 -16.00 6.21
C THR A 81 6.24 -15.09 7.39
N PRO A 82 7.17 -14.68 8.28
CA PRO A 82 6.80 -13.82 9.40
C PRO A 82 6.32 -12.43 8.96
N TYR A 83 6.77 -11.95 7.80
CA TYR A 83 6.27 -10.70 7.24
C TYR A 83 4.82 -10.84 6.77
N LEU A 84 4.51 -11.88 6.00
CA LEU A 84 3.16 -12.14 5.51
C LEU A 84 2.17 -12.39 6.64
N GLU A 85 2.57 -13.13 7.68
CA GLU A 85 1.75 -13.30 8.87
C GLU A 85 1.39 -11.96 9.53
N THR A 86 2.34 -11.00 9.52
CA THR A 86 2.11 -9.67 10.08
C THR A 86 1.15 -8.86 9.19
N VAL A 87 1.34 -8.90 7.87
CA VAL A 87 0.44 -8.24 6.91
C VAL A 87 -0.98 -8.78 7.03
N LEU A 88 -1.15 -10.10 7.14
CA LEU A 88 -2.47 -10.71 7.30
C LEU A 88 -3.13 -10.36 8.64
N LYS A 89 -2.35 -10.24 9.72
CA LYS A 89 -2.86 -9.73 11.01
C LYS A 89 -3.30 -8.26 10.90
N GLU A 90 -2.54 -7.44 10.18
CA GLU A 90 -2.92 -6.05 9.92
C GLU A 90 -4.21 -5.97 9.11
N TRP A 91 -4.34 -6.80 8.06
CA TRP A 91 -5.59 -6.90 7.31
C TRP A 91 -6.78 -7.28 8.19
N ASP A 92 -6.60 -8.22 9.12
CA ASP A 92 -7.63 -8.59 10.09
C ASP A 92 -8.09 -7.43 10.97
N LEU A 93 -7.16 -6.55 11.36
CA LEU A 93 -7.50 -5.35 12.11
C LEU A 93 -8.35 -4.38 11.28
N TYR A 94 -8.03 -4.20 9.99
CA TYR A 94 -8.84 -3.38 9.09
C TYR A 94 -10.24 -3.95 8.89
N VAL A 95 -10.36 -5.26 8.59
CA VAL A 95 -11.66 -5.92 8.42
C VAL A 95 -12.51 -5.80 9.69
N LYS A 96 -11.90 -5.98 10.86
CA LYS A 96 -12.56 -5.78 12.15
C LYS A 96 -13.00 -4.33 12.36
N LEU A 97 -12.16 -3.37 11.97
CA LEU A 97 -12.44 -1.94 12.08
C LEU A 97 -13.61 -1.52 11.18
N PHE A 98 -13.70 -2.07 9.98
CA PHE A 98 -14.79 -1.83 9.04
C PHE A 98 -16.14 -2.36 9.54
N GLY A 99 -16.13 -3.44 10.35
CA GLY A 99 -17.35 -4.05 10.90
C GLY A 99 -18.25 -4.76 9.88
N ARG A 100 -17.84 -4.79 8.60
CA ARG A 100 -18.52 -5.47 7.50
C ARG A 100 -17.51 -5.85 6.41
N THR A 101 -17.89 -6.74 5.50
CA THR A 101 -17.04 -7.23 4.43
C THR A 101 -16.61 -6.11 3.48
N PRO A 102 -15.30 -5.88 3.29
CA PRO A 102 -14.82 -4.93 2.31
C PRO A 102 -14.97 -5.48 0.89
N LYS A 103 -15.26 -4.59 -0.06
CA LYS A 103 -15.30 -4.87 -1.49
C LYS A 103 -14.04 -4.31 -2.13
N ILE A 104 -13.13 -5.16 -2.59
CA ILE A 104 -11.87 -4.74 -3.20
C ILE A 104 -12.08 -4.43 -4.68
N LYS A 105 -11.85 -3.20 -5.07
CA LYS A 105 -11.84 -2.72 -6.45
C LYS A 105 -10.45 -2.79 -7.05
N GLU A 106 -9.46 -2.39 -6.28
CA GLU A 106 -8.07 -2.36 -6.72
C GLU A 106 -7.17 -3.03 -5.68
N LEU A 107 -6.20 -3.80 -6.14
CA LEU A 107 -5.15 -4.34 -5.30
C LEU A 107 -3.81 -4.19 -5.99
N HIS A 108 -2.88 -3.51 -5.34
CA HIS A 108 -1.51 -3.33 -5.83
C HIS A 108 -0.49 -3.89 -4.85
N LEU A 109 0.40 -4.74 -5.36
CA LEU A 109 1.58 -5.21 -4.63
C LEU A 109 2.78 -4.38 -5.07
N GLY A 110 3.35 -3.61 -4.16
CA GLY A 110 4.42 -2.68 -4.51
C GLY A 110 5.54 -2.64 -3.47
N GLY A 111 6.44 -1.69 -3.61
CA GLY A 111 7.53 -1.40 -2.67
C GLY A 111 8.90 -1.84 -3.14
N GLY A 112 9.32 -3.04 -2.75
CA GLY A 112 10.58 -3.65 -3.18
C GLY A 112 10.41 -4.40 -4.50
N THR A 113 10.56 -5.71 -4.44
CA THR A 113 10.34 -6.63 -5.56
C THR A 113 9.29 -7.65 -5.15
N PRO A 114 8.04 -7.54 -5.60
CA PRO A 114 7.00 -8.50 -5.21
C PRO A 114 7.37 -9.95 -5.48
N THR A 115 8.08 -10.21 -6.59
CA THR A 115 8.58 -11.54 -6.97
C THR A 115 9.81 -12.01 -6.15
N PHE A 116 10.25 -11.25 -5.15
CA PHE A 116 11.12 -11.77 -4.09
C PHE A 116 10.40 -12.88 -3.30
N PHE A 117 9.10 -12.71 -3.08
CA PHE A 117 8.29 -13.71 -2.41
C PHE A 117 8.03 -14.91 -3.33
N SER A 118 8.11 -16.11 -2.76
CA SER A 118 7.80 -17.33 -3.50
C SER A 118 6.35 -17.32 -4.01
N PRO A 119 6.04 -18.00 -5.12
CA PRO A 119 4.67 -18.12 -5.62
C PRO A 119 3.71 -18.67 -4.56
N GLU A 120 4.17 -19.60 -3.73
CA GLU A 120 3.38 -20.17 -2.65
C GLU A 120 3.05 -19.13 -1.59
N ASN A 121 4.02 -18.31 -1.18
CA ASN A 121 3.82 -17.25 -0.21
C ASN A 121 2.91 -16.14 -0.75
N LEU A 122 3.04 -15.78 -2.03
CA LEU A 122 2.12 -14.83 -2.67
C LEU A 122 0.69 -15.40 -2.73
N ARG A 123 0.53 -16.70 -3.01
CA ARG A 123 -0.77 -17.36 -2.98
C ARG A 123 -1.39 -17.29 -1.59
N ILE A 124 -0.64 -17.62 -0.54
CA ILE A 124 -1.10 -17.54 0.86
C ILE A 124 -1.55 -16.11 1.20
N LEU A 125 -0.77 -15.10 0.80
CA LEU A 125 -1.13 -13.70 1.01
C LEU A 125 -2.47 -13.36 0.35
N LEU A 126 -2.60 -13.64 -0.95
CA LEU A 126 -3.80 -13.28 -1.71
C LEU A 126 -5.04 -14.05 -1.24
N GLU A 127 -4.92 -15.35 -0.96
CA GLU A 127 -5.99 -16.14 -0.38
C GLU A 127 -6.41 -15.59 1.00
N GLY A 128 -5.45 -15.19 1.84
CA GLY A 128 -5.72 -14.57 3.13
C GLY A 128 -6.48 -13.25 3.02
N ILE A 129 -6.13 -12.40 2.04
CA ILE A 129 -6.83 -11.14 1.77
C ILE A 129 -8.25 -11.42 1.24
N PHE A 130 -8.36 -12.20 0.17
CA PHE A 130 -9.65 -12.42 -0.51
C PHE A 130 -10.62 -13.30 0.29
N SER A 131 -10.14 -14.12 1.23
CA SER A 131 -11.03 -14.90 2.12
C SER A 131 -11.93 -14.03 3.02
N LYS A 132 -11.59 -12.74 3.17
CA LYS A 132 -12.27 -11.78 4.05
C LYS A 132 -12.82 -10.57 3.31
N ALA A 133 -12.83 -10.61 1.98
CA ALA A 133 -13.29 -9.53 1.12
C ALA A 133 -14.12 -10.05 -0.05
N GLU A 134 -14.99 -9.21 -0.57
CA GLU A 134 -15.62 -9.40 -1.87
C GLU A 134 -14.77 -8.72 -2.95
N ILE A 135 -14.82 -9.24 -4.17
CA ILE A 135 -14.17 -8.61 -5.32
C ILE A 135 -15.24 -7.81 -6.07
N ALA A 136 -14.96 -6.53 -6.31
CA ALA A 136 -15.85 -5.65 -7.07
C ALA A 136 -15.95 -6.08 -8.55
N GLU A 137 -16.95 -5.58 -9.24
CA GLU A 137 -17.04 -5.75 -10.68
C GLU A 137 -15.88 -5.02 -11.38
N ASN A 138 -15.28 -5.68 -12.39
CA ASN A 138 -14.12 -5.18 -13.15
C ASN A 138 -12.99 -4.71 -12.24
N PRO A 139 -12.41 -5.60 -11.42
CA PRO A 139 -11.34 -5.25 -10.49
C PRO A 139 -10.03 -5.01 -11.24
N GLU A 140 -9.15 -4.20 -10.66
CA GLU A 140 -7.82 -3.94 -11.19
C GLU A 140 -6.76 -4.47 -10.21
N PHE A 141 -5.98 -5.46 -10.65
CA PHE A 141 -4.90 -6.04 -9.85
C PHE A 141 -3.56 -5.85 -10.55
N SER A 142 -2.56 -5.37 -9.80
CA SER A 142 -1.26 -5.03 -10.37
C SER A 142 -0.10 -5.26 -9.38
N PHE A 143 1.11 -5.42 -9.94
CA PHE A 143 2.38 -5.51 -9.20
C PHE A 143 3.57 -5.04 -10.06
#